data_1b679d450b77898981dbdd53c9fbef5a
#
_entry.id   1b679d450b77898981dbdd53c9fbef5a
#
_cell.length_a   1.000
_cell.length_b   1.000
_cell.length_c   1.000
_cell.angle_alpha   90.00
_cell.angle_beta   90.00
_cell.angle_gamma   90.00
#
_symmetry.space_group_name_H-M   'P 1'
#
loop_
_entity.id
_entity.type
_entity.pdbx_description
1 polymer ?
#
loop_
_entity_poly.entity_id
_entity_poly.type
_entity_poly.pdbx_seq_one_letter_code
_entity_poly.pdbx_strand_id
1 'polypeptide(L)'
;MKIAIVCYPTFGGSGVVATELGIALANRGHEIHFVTYKQPVRLELLNANIHFHEVHVPEYALFHYQPYELALSSKLVDTVKMYGIEVLHVHYAIPHAYAGYMAKQMLAKEGIYIPMITTLHGTDITLVGKHPFYKPAVTFSINESDVVTAVSDSLKKETLELFDIKNEIEVIPNFIDTKKYAHDYTDCQRSLMAQDHERIVTHISNFRKVKRIADVVAIFHKIQERIPAKLVMVGEGPEREKAEIQCEALG
;
A
#
# COMPACT_ATOMS: atom_id res chain seq x y z
N MET A 1 8.85 19.92 8.28
CA MET A 1 9.01 19.64 6.82
C MET A 1 7.64 19.48 6.20
N LYS A 2 7.50 19.89 4.94
CA LYS A 2 6.30 19.68 4.13
C LYS A 2 6.53 18.51 3.18
N ILE A 3 5.77 17.45 3.33
CA ILE A 3 5.98 16.17 2.63
C ILE A 3 4.76 15.83 1.79
N ALA A 4 4.91 15.60 0.50
CA ALA A 4 3.87 15.05 -0.35
C ALA A 4 3.98 13.52 -0.37
N ILE A 5 2.91 12.82 0.02
CA ILE A 5 2.81 11.36 -0.02
C ILE A 5 1.91 10.94 -1.18
N VAL A 6 2.44 10.09 -2.04
CA VAL A 6 1.70 9.49 -3.16
C VAL A 6 1.53 8.00 -2.91
N CYS A 7 0.30 7.52 -2.92
CA CYS A 7 0.00 6.12 -2.64
C CYS A 7 -1.31 5.67 -3.30
N TYR A 8 -1.57 4.37 -3.32
CA TYR A 8 -2.89 3.86 -3.64
C TYR A 8 -3.84 4.08 -2.45
N PRO A 9 -5.02 4.68 -2.65
CA PRO A 9 -5.98 4.96 -1.57
C PRO A 9 -6.85 3.74 -1.23
N THR A 10 -6.27 2.55 -1.15
CA THR A 10 -6.99 1.28 -1.01
C THR A 10 -6.79 0.64 0.36
N PHE A 11 -7.68 -0.27 0.74
CA PHE A 11 -7.52 -1.14 1.92
C PHE A 11 -6.37 -2.16 1.78
N GLY A 12 -5.61 -2.13 0.70
CA GLY A 12 -4.40 -2.93 0.54
C GLY A 12 -3.28 -2.50 1.48
N GLY A 13 -2.36 -3.42 1.79
CA GLY A 13 -1.29 -3.19 2.77
C GLY A 13 -0.48 -1.92 2.52
N SER A 14 -0.09 -1.63 1.28
CA SER A 14 0.69 -0.45 0.91
C SER A 14 -0.03 0.88 1.16
N GLY A 15 -1.34 0.95 0.82
CA GLY A 15 -2.14 2.15 1.05
C GLY A 15 -2.30 2.45 2.54
N VAL A 16 -2.56 1.42 3.34
CA VAL A 16 -2.64 1.55 4.80
C VAL A 16 -1.30 1.97 5.39
N VAL A 17 -0.19 1.35 4.98
CA VAL A 17 1.16 1.71 5.47
C VAL A 17 1.49 3.18 5.14
N ALA A 18 1.25 3.62 3.91
CA ALA A 18 1.48 5.01 3.52
C ALA A 18 0.64 6.00 4.32
N THR A 19 -0.63 5.65 4.57
CA THR A 19 -1.54 6.50 5.35
C THR A 19 -1.11 6.59 6.82
N GLU A 20 -0.83 5.46 7.47
CA GLU A 20 -0.37 5.42 8.86
C GLU A 20 0.99 6.13 9.02
N LEU A 21 1.90 6.02 8.03
CA LEU A 21 3.15 6.75 8.02
C LEU A 21 2.91 8.27 7.97
N GLY A 22 2.04 8.74 7.09
CA GLY A 22 1.69 10.15 7.00
C GLY A 22 1.07 10.68 8.29
N ILE A 23 0.17 9.92 8.91
CA ILE A 23 -0.43 10.27 10.21
C ILE A 23 0.67 10.35 11.30
N ALA A 24 1.57 9.37 11.35
CA ALA A 24 2.65 9.34 12.33
C ALA A 24 3.63 10.52 12.15
N LEU A 25 3.91 10.93 10.91
CA LEU A 25 4.73 12.10 10.61
C LEU A 25 4.01 13.41 10.96
N ALA A 26 2.71 13.53 10.67
CA ALA A 26 1.89 14.68 11.02
C ALA A 26 1.85 14.88 12.56
N ASN A 27 1.72 13.80 13.33
CA ASN A 27 1.75 13.82 14.79
C ASN A 27 3.14 14.22 15.36
N ARG A 28 4.19 14.18 14.53
CA ARG A 28 5.54 14.69 14.86
C ARG A 28 5.78 16.13 14.40
N GLY A 29 4.73 16.80 13.90
CA GLY A 29 4.79 18.20 13.48
C GLY A 29 5.22 18.44 12.05
N HIS A 30 5.23 17.40 11.20
CA HIS A 30 5.40 17.56 9.75
C HIS A 30 4.05 17.89 9.09
N GLU A 31 4.06 18.71 8.06
CA GLU A 31 2.89 19.00 7.23
C GLU A 31 2.84 17.98 6.08
N ILE A 32 1.74 17.23 6.00
CA ILE A 32 1.61 16.08 5.10
C ILE A 32 0.52 16.35 4.07
N HIS A 33 0.87 16.17 2.81
CA HIS A 33 0.01 16.38 1.66
C HIS A 33 -0.17 15.06 0.91
N PHE A 34 -1.31 14.38 1.07
CA PHE A 34 -1.63 13.20 0.30
C PHE A 34 -2.11 13.60 -1.10
N VAL A 35 -1.44 13.07 -2.14
CA VAL A 35 -1.77 13.35 -3.54
C VAL A 35 -2.14 12.02 -4.22
N THR A 36 -3.43 11.78 -4.44
CA THR A 36 -3.95 10.54 -5.02
C THR A 36 -5.39 10.73 -5.53
N TYR A 37 -5.94 9.77 -6.29
CA TYR A 37 -7.23 9.89 -6.98
C TYR A 37 -8.47 9.74 -6.07
N LYS A 38 -8.30 9.40 -4.81
CA LYS A 38 -9.37 9.30 -3.82
C LYS A 38 -8.76 9.45 -2.43
N GLN A 39 -9.54 9.91 -1.46
CA GLN A 39 -9.09 9.98 -0.07
C GLN A 39 -8.59 8.60 0.40
N PRO A 40 -7.35 8.50 0.90
CA PRO A 40 -6.81 7.25 1.43
C PRO A 40 -7.68 6.70 2.55
N VAL A 41 -7.82 5.38 2.59
CA VAL A 41 -8.50 4.71 3.69
C VAL A 41 -7.81 4.99 5.02
N ARG A 42 -8.58 5.12 6.09
CA ARG A 42 -8.12 5.50 7.43
C ARG A 42 -7.57 6.93 7.55
N LEU A 43 -7.60 7.74 6.49
CA LEU A 43 -7.18 9.13 6.58
C LEU A 43 -8.28 9.96 7.24
N GLU A 44 -7.98 10.47 8.43
CA GLU A 44 -8.83 11.42 9.16
C GLU A 44 -8.30 12.83 8.89
N LEU A 45 -9.13 13.68 8.28
CA LEU A 45 -8.76 15.06 7.93
C LEU A 45 -8.95 16.05 9.10
N LEU A 46 -9.11 15.54 10.32
CA LEU A 46 -9.24 16.36 11.53
C LEU A 46 -7.90 16.89 12.06
N ASN A 47 -6.78 16.37 11.55
CA ASN A 47 -5.45 16.86 11.90
C ASN A 47 -5.09 18.06 11.01
N ALA A 48 -4.81 19.20 11.60
CA ALA A 48 -4.46 20.44 10.89
C ALA A 48 -3.19 20.33 10.02
N ASN A 49 -2.33 19.36 10.30
CA ASN A 49 -1.11 19.08 9.52
C ASN A 49 -1.33 18.08 8.38
N ILE A 50 -2.58 17.69 8.11
CA ILE A 50 -2.88 16.71 7.04
C ILE A 50 -3.79 17.36 6.00
N HIS A 51 -3.35 17.29 4.74
CA HIS A 51 -4.06 17.80 3.57
C HIS A 51 -4.24 16.70 2.55
N PHE A 52 -5.37 16.71 1.84
CA PHE A 52 -5.67 15.79 0.75
C PHE A 52 -5.88 16.57 -0.56
N HIS A 53 -5.21 16.12 -1.60
CA HIS A 53 -5.28 16.68 -2.94
C HIS A 53 -5.70 15.59 -3.93
N GLU A 54 -6.91 15.71 -4.41
CA GLU A 54 -7.43 14.76 -5.38
C GLU A 54 -6.79 14.94 -6.76
N VAL A 55 -6.36 13.83 -7.34
CA VAL A 55 -5.90 13.73 -8.72
C VAL A 55 -7.10 13.38 -9.59
N HIS A 56 -7.63 14.37 -10.26
CA HIS A 56 -8.69 14.17 -11.21
C HIS A 56 -8.11 13.92 -12.61
N VAL A 57 -8.57 12.85 -13.27
CA VAL A 57 -8.21 12.54 -14.66
C VAL A 57 -9.40 12.91 -15.53
N PRO A 58 -9.31 13.99 -16.33
CA PRO A 58 -10.41 14.40 -17.17
C PRO A 58 -10.67 13.35 -18.27
N GLU A 59 -11.94 13.08 -18.51
CA GLU A 59 -12.35 12.22 -19.62
C GLU A 59 -12.12 12.93 -20.95
N TYR A 60 -11.48 12.24 -21.88
CA TYR A 60 -11.30 12.72 -23.24
C TYR A 60 -11.55 11.58 -24.23
N ALA A 61 -12.41 11.80 -25.19
CA ALA A 61 -12.93 10.74 -26.06
C ALA A 61 -11.87 9.94 -26.85
N LEU A 62 -10.69 10.53 -27.10
CA LEU A 62 -9.58 9.86 -27.79
C LEU A 62 -8.67 9.07 -26.86
N PHE A 63 -8.81 9.18 -25.55
CA PHE A 63 -8.04 8.37 -24.61
C PHE A 63 -8.75 7.03 -24.38
N HIS A 64 -8.24 6.00 -25.02
CA HIS A 64 -8.71 4.63 -24.75
C HIS A 64 -8.41 4.20 -23.30
N TYR A 65 -7.26 4.62 -22.77
CA TYR A 65 -6.88 4.46 -21.37
C TYR A 65 -6.70 5.82 -20.71
N GLN A 66 -7.19 5.95 -19.49
CA GLN A 66 -7.07 7.17 -18.70
C GLN A 66 -5.58 7.42 -18.34
N PRO A 67 -4.98 8.57 -18.74
CA PRO A 67 -3.56 8.86 -18.52
C PRO A 67 -3.32 9.36 -17.08
N TYR A 68 -3.50 8.48 -16.11
CA TYR A 68 -3.37 8.82 -14.69
C TYR A 68 -1.99 9.41 -14.33
N GLU A 69 -0.92 8.88 -14.90
CA GLU A 69 0.45 9.32 -14.64
C GLU A 69 0.68 10.78 -15.04
N LEU A 70 0.06 11.22 -16.16
CA LEU A 70 0.13 12.60 -16.60
C LEU A 70 -0.62 13.53 -15.64
N ALA A 71 -1.83 13.14 -15.23
CA ALA A 71 -2.62 13.92 -14.28
C ALA A 71 -1.93 14.01 -12.91
N LEU A 72 -1.36 12.88 -12.42
CA LEU A 72 -0.62 12.83 -11.17
C LEU A 72 0.63 13.71 -11.21
N SER A 73 1.45 13.62 -12.25
CA SER A 73 2.65 14.45 -12.37
C SER A 73 2.34 15.94 -12.40
N SER A 74 1.29 16.34 -13.14
CA SER A 74 0.82 17.74 -13.18
C SER A 74 0.32 18.20 -11.80
N LYS A 75 -0.50 17.36 -11.11
CA LYS A 75 -0.99 17.66 -9.77
C LYS A 75 0.13 17.78 -8.75
N LEU A 76 1.18 16.97 -8.87
CA LEU A 76 2.37 17.08 -8.01
C LEU A 76 3.11 18.40 -8.22
N VAL A 77 3.28 18.85 -9.47
CA VAL A 77 3.87 20.15 -9.78
C VAL A 77 3.09 21.28 -9.11
N ASP A 78 1.77 21.29 -9.28
CA ASP A 78 0.91 22.30 -8.67
C ASP A 78 0.98 22.27 -7.15
N THR A 79 0.94 21.08 -6.55
CA THR A 79 1.00 20.90 -5.09
C THR A 79 2.34 21.39 -4.53
N VAL A 80 3.45 21.05 -5.17
CA VAL A 80 4.79 21.52 -4.77
C VAL A 80 4.87 23.04 -4.81
N LYS A 81 4.42 23.66 -5.88
CA LYS A 81 4.48 25.12 -6.07
C LYS A 81 3.56 25.86 -5.10
N MET A 82 2.35 25.35 -4.91
CA MET A 82 1.31 26.02 -4.10
C MET A 82 1.61 25.95 -2.60
N TYR A 83 2.11 24.80 -2.12
CA TYR A 83 2.30 24.56 -0.68
C TYR A 83 3.76 24.57 -0.24
N GLY A 84 4.71 24.67 -1.17
CA GLY A 84 6.15 24.65 -0.86
C GLY A 84 6.59 23.30 -0.32
N ILE A 85 6.19 22.21 -0.99
CA ILE A 85 6.60 20.84 -0.60
C ILE A 85 8.11 20.70 -0.69
N GLU A 86 8.71 20.09 0.32
CA GLU A 86 10.15 19.92 0.45
C GLU A 86 10.63 18.51 0.06
N VAL A 87 9.74 17.50 0.12
CA VAL A 87 10.06 16.11 -0.20
C VAL A 87 8.87 15.43 -0.86
N LEU A 88 9.10 14.67 -1.93
CA LEU A 88 8.14 13.72 -2.48
C LEU A 88 8.41 12.34 -1.88
N HIS A 89 7.44 11.74 -1.21
CA HIS A 89 7.50 10.35 -0.77
C HIS A 89 6.47 9.54 -1.54
N VAL A 90 6.93 8.75 -2.49
CA VAL A 90 6.07 7.96 -3.37
C VAL A 90 6.13 6.48 -3.01
N HIS A 91 4.98 5.85 -2.95
CA HIS A 91 4.83 4.44 -2.69
C HIS A 91 4.53 3.72 -4.01
N TYR A 92 5.32 2.75 -4.38
CA TYR A 92 5.41 2.03 -5.66
C TYR A 92 6.31 2.67 -6.72
N ALA A 93 7.12 1.83 -7.38
CA ALA A 93 7.95 2.23 -8.50
C ALA A 93 7.11 2.73 -9.69
N ILE A 94 6.00 2.06 -9.99
CA ILE A 94 5.02 2.46 -11.00
C ILE A 94 3.60 2.36 -10.43
N PRO A 95 2.71 3.28 -10.79
CA PRO A 95 2.92 4.45 -11.65
C PRO A 95 3.52 5.64 -10.87
N HIS A 96 3.63 5.56 -9.53
CA HIS A 96 3.83 6.73 -8.67
C HIS A 96 5.23 7.34 -8.78
N ALA A 97 6.32 6.53 -8.68
CA ALA A 97 7.67 7.07 -8.81
C ALA A 97 7.93 7.57 -10.24
N TYR A 98 7.37 6.91 -11.25
CA TYR A 98 7.43 7.40 -12.62
C TYR A 98 6.80 8.80 -12.76
N ALA A 99 5.58 8.99 -12.24
CA ALA A 99 4.92 10.29 -12.24
C ALA A 99 5.65 11.32 -11.37
N GLY A 100 6.19 10.91 -10.23
CA GLY A 100 7.03 11.74 -9.37
C GLY A 100 8.29 12.25 -10.06
N TYR A 101 8.97 11.38 -10.81
CA TYR A 101 10.13 11.77 -11.63
C TYR A 101 9.73 12.81 -12.69
N MET A 102 8.62 12.60 -13.39
CA MET A 102 8.15 13.57 -14.39
C MET A 102 7.82 14.93 -13.76
N ALA A 103 7.23 14.93 -12.57
CA ALA A 103 7.01 16.15 -11.81
C ALA A 103 8.33 16.86 -11.47
N LYS A 104 9.34 16.11 -10.98
CA LYS A 104 10.70 16.65 -10.72
C LYS A 104 11.29 17.28 -11.96
N GLN A 105 11.18 16.64 -13.14
CA GLN A 105 11.71 17.18 -14.40
C GLN A 105 11.00 18.49 -14.82
N MET A 106 9.68 18.57 -14.65
CA MET A 106 8.93 19.79 -14.93
C MET A 106 9.34 20.93 -13.98
N LEU A 107 9.44 20.66 -12.68
CA LEU A 107 9.85 21.61 -11.65
C LEU A 107 11.30 22.09 -11.86
N ALA A 108 12.21 21.20 -12.24
CA ALA A 108 13.61 21.55 -12.51
C ALA A 108 13.76 22.57 -13.68
N LYS A 109 12.88 22.54 -14.68
CA LYS A 109 12.85 23.55 -15.74
C LYS A 109 12.46 24.93 -15.22
N GLU A 110 11.81 25.02 -14.10
CA GLU A 110 11.46 26.25 -13.38
C GLU A 110 12.46 26.59 -12.25
N GLY A 111 13.57 25.84 -12.13
CA GLY A 111 14.60 26.03 -11.09
C GLY A 111 14.21 25.49 -9.71
N ILE A 112 13.18 24.66 -9.62
CA ILE A 112 12.72 24.04 -8.37
C ILE A 112 13.23 22.59 -8.32
N TYR A 113 14.07 22.30 -7.32
CA TYR A 113 14.66 20.98 -7.12
C TYR A 113 14.10 20.35 -5.85
N ILE A 114 13.50 19.16 -5.96
CA ILE A 114 12.86 18.46 -4.85
C ILE A 114 13.33 17.00 -4.81
N PRO A 115 13.77 16.49 -3.65
CA PRO A 115 14.15 15.09 -3.50
C PRO A 115 12.91 14.18 -3.49
N MET A 116 13.10 12.97 -4.01
CA MET A 116 12.06 11.93 -4.08
C MET A 116 12.53 10.65 -3.40
N ILE A 117 11.74 10.19 -2.42
CA ILE A 117 11.87 8.89 -1.79
C ILE A 117 10.88 7.93 -2.42
N THR A 118 11.33 6.73 -2.82
CA THR A 118 10.45 5.67 -3.34
C THR A 118 10.46 4.47 -2.42
N THR A 119 9.29 4.11 -1.90
CA THR A 119 9.11 2.89 -1.10
C THR A 119 8.50 1.77 -1.93
N LEU A 120 9.22 0.64 -2.03
CA LEU A 120 8.80 -0.57 -2.72
C LEU A 120 7.97 -1.46 -1.79
N HIS A 121 6.87 -2.03 -2.33
CA HIS A 121 5.92 -2.81 -1.54
C HIS A 121 5.76 -4.28 -1.96
N GLY A 122 6.40 -4.71 -3.02
CA GLY A 122 6.40 -6.07 -3.51
C GLY A 122 5.55 -6.29 -4.77
N THR A 123 4.30 -5.89 -4.81
CA THR A 123 3.43 -6.08 -5.99
C THR A 123 3.96 -5.34 -7.22
N ASP A 124 4.53 -4.17 -7.03
CA ASP A 124 5.21 -3.35 -8.03
C ASP A 124 6.48 -4.01 -8.58
N ILE A 125 7.08 -4.91 -7.84
CA ILE A 125 8.33 -5.60 -8.17
C ILE A 125 8.04 -7.01 -8.69
N THR A 126 7.45 -7.87 -7.87
CA THR A 126 7.37 -9.30 -8.11
C THR A 126 6.18 -9.72 -8.98
N LEU A 127 5.14 -8.90 -9.06
CA LEU A 127 3.94 -9.22 -9.84
C LEU A 127 3.87 -8.38 -11.12
N VAL A 128 3.73 -7.06 -11.00
CA VAL A 128 3.55 -6.17 -12.15
C VAL A 128 4.89 -5.82 -12.78
N GLY A 129 5.87 -5.45 -11.97
CA GLY A 129 7.15 -4.91 -12.43
C GLY A 129 7.99 -5.87 -13.25
N LYS A 130 7.93 -7.17 -12.97
CA LYS A 130 8.66 -8.19 -13.74
C LYS A 130 8.09 -8.43 -15.15
N HIS A 131 6.89 -7.92 -15.45
CA HIS A 131 6.31 -8.06 -16.78
C HIS A 131 7.17 -7.30 -17.81
N PRO A 132 7.52 -7.90 -18.96
CA PRO A 132 8.46 -7.32 -19.92
C PRO A 132 8.13 -5.89 -20.35
N PHE A 133 6.85 -5.55 -20.49
CA PHE A 133 6.41 -4.21 -20.87
C PHE A 133 6.58 -3.15 -19.77
N TYR A 134 6.60 -3.57 -18.49
CA TYR A 134 6.74 -2.63 -17.37
C TYR A 134 8.17 -2.60 -16.80
N LYS A 135 8.95 -3.66 -17.03
CA LYS A 135 10.31 -3.79 -16.50
C LYS A 135 11.20 -2.57 -16.77
N PRO A 136 11.27 -2.01 -18.01
CA PRO A 136 12.06 -0.82 -18.27
C PRO A 136 11.64 0.40 -17.44
N ALA A 137 10.32 0.63 -17.32
CA ALA A 137 9.78 1.75 -16.55
C ALA A 137 10.04 1.60 -15.05
N VAL A 138 9.93 0.38 -14.51
CA VAL A 138 10.24 0.08 -13.09
C VAL A 138 11.72 0.30 -12.81
N THR A 139 12.61 -0.26 -13.64
CA THR A 139 14.07 -0.06 -13.50
C THR A 139 14.43 1.41 -13.54
N PHE A 140 13.89 2.14 -14.50
CA PHE A 140 14.10 3.58 -14.62
C PHE A 140 13.62 4.33 -13.37
N SER A 141 12.38 4.10 -12.94
CA SER A 141 11.78 4.83 -11.81
C SER A 141 12.55 4.63 -10.51
N ILE A 142 13.04 3.41 -10.27
CA ILE A 142 13.85 3.12 -9.08
C ILE A 142 15.20 3.84 -9.17
N ASN A 143 15.88 3.80 -10.33
CA ASN A 143 17.18 4.42 -10.51
C ASN A 143 17.16 5.96 -10.50
N GLU A 144 16.04 6.57 -10.84
CA GLU A 144 15.85 8.03 -10.82
C GLU A 144 15.30 8.56 -9.48
N SER A 145 15.12 7.70 -8.50
CA SER A 145 14.77 8.11 -7.13
C SER A 145 16.03 8.53 -6.36
N ASP A 146 15.93 9.57 -5.54
CA ASP A 146 17.08 10.02 -4.72
C ASP A 146 17.34 9.05 -3.55
N VAL A 147 16.28 8.45 -3.00
CA VAL A 147 16.34 7.41 -1.98
C VAL A 147 15.35 6.32 -2.32
N VAL A 148 15.78 5.07 -2.16
CA VAL A 148 14.91 3.89 -2.37
C VAL A 148 14.82 3.08 -1.10
N THR A 149 13.60 2.74 -0.69
CA THR A 149 13.38 1.86 0.47
C THR A 149 12.57 0.63 0.08
N ALA A 150 12.78 -0.48 0.77
CA ALA A 150 12.00 -1.70 0.64
C ALA A 150 11.48 -2.14 2.01
N VAL A 151 10.31 -2.76 2.04
CA VAL A 151 9.64 -3.17 3.29
C VAL A 151 10.23 -4.44 3.92
N SER A 152 11.18 -5.11 3.26
CA SER A 152 11.87 -6.28 3.79
C SER A 152 13.16 -6.59 3.02
N ASP A 153 14.09 -7.32 3.65
CA ASP A 153 15.30 -7.83 3.00
C ASP A 153 14.99 -8.76 1.82
N SER A 154 13.94 -9.57 1.93
CA SER A 154 13.48 -10.42 0.82
C SER A 154 13.11 -9.58 -0.40
N LEU A 155 12.34 -8.51 -0.20
CA LEU A 155 11.97 -7.61 -1.30
C LEU A 155 13.17 -6.89 -1.90
N LYS A 156 14.08 -6.40 -1.07
CA LYS A 156 15.37 -5.81 -1.53
C LYS A 156 16.12 -6.78 -2.42
N LYS A 157 16.30 -8.03 -1.95
CA LYS A 157 17.01 -9.07 -2.69
C LYS A 157 16.32 -9.37 -4.03
N GLU A 158 15.02 -9.62 -4.03
CA GLU A 158 14.25 -9.88 -5.26
C GLU A 158 14.32 -8.70 -6.25
N THR A 159 14.31 -7.46 -5.75
CA THR A 159 14.44 -6.26 -6.59
C THR A 159 15.79 -6.25 -7.31
N LEU A 160 16.89 -6.49 -6.59
CA LEU A 160 18.23 -6.52 -7.15
C LEU A 160 18.45 -7.71 -8.12
N GLU A 161 17.77 -8.84 -7.91
CA GLU A 161 17.82 -9.99 -8.83
C GLU A 161 17.01 -9.76 -10.12
N LEU A 162 15.89 -9.05 -10.04
CA LEU A 162 14.98 -8.85 -11.17
C LEU A 162 15.35 -7.65 -12.06
N PHE A 163 15.99 -6.63 -11.49
CA PHE A 163 16.22 -5.34 -12.16
C PHE A 163 17.68 -4.91 -12.03
N ASP A 164 18.17 -4.18 -13.03
CA ASP A 164 19.49 -3.53 -12.99
C ASP A 164 19.42 -2.22 -12.19
N ILE A 165 19.48 -2.36 -10.86
CA ILE A 165 19.37 -1.24 -9.93
C ILE A 165 20.75 -0.76 -9.53
N LYS A 166 20.96 0.55 -9.65
CA LYS A 166 22.19 1.26 -9.31
C LYS A 166 22.15 1.88 -7.92
N ASN A 167 20.96 2.22 -7.47
CA ASN A 167 20.75 2.85 -6.17
C ASN A 167 20.86 1.83 -5.04
N GLU A 168 21.38 2.27 -3.91
CA GLU A 168 21.26 1.51 -2.67
C GLU A 168 19.78 1.46 -2.24
N ILE A 169 19.34 0.29 -1.77
CA ILE A 169 17.99 0.10 -1.24
C ILE A 169 18.09 -0.07 0.27
N GLU A 170 17.51 0.85 1.02
CA GLU A 170 17.38 0.71 2.48
C GLU A 170 16.19 -0.17 2.84
N VAL A 171 16.34 -1.00 3.89
CA VAL A 171 15.23 -1.81 4.38
C VAL A 171 14.59 -1.12 5.58
N ILE A 172 13.33 -0.69 5.39
CA ILE A 172 12.50 -0.10 6.44
C ILE A 172 11.24 -0.95 6.59
N PRO A 173 11.16 -1.83 7.59
CA PRO A 173 10.00 -2.69 7.80
C PRO A 173 8.72 -1.90 8.06
N ASN A 174 7.59 -2.47 7.62
CA ASN A 174 6.28 -1.93 7.97
C ASN A 174 6.09 -1.95 9.49
N PHE A 175 5.34 -0.98 9.98
CA PHE A 175 5.06 -0.82 11.41
C PHE A 175 3.56 -0.87 11.70
N ILE A 176 3.23 -1.06 12.98
CA ILE A 176 1.90 -0.84 13.53
C ILE A 176 2.02 0.05 14.78
N ASP A 177 1.02 0.88 14.99
CA ASP A 177 0.91 1.64 16.24
C ASP A 177 0.35 0.74 17.35
N THR A 178 1.24 0.22 18.18
CA THR A 178 0.86 -0.70 19.26
C THR A 178 -0.05 -0.06 20.30
N LYS A 179 -0.01 1.27 20.46
CA LYS A 179 -0.90 1.98 21.39
C LYS A 179 -2.33 2.04 20.85
N LYS A 180 -2.48 2.30 19.54
CA LYS A 180 -3.78 2.31 18.85
C LYS A 180 -4.46 0.94 18.88
N TYR A 181 -3.68 -0.13 18.86
CA TYR A 181 -4.17 -1.52 18.83
C TYR A 181 -3.99 -2.26 20.17
N ALA A 182 -3.58 -1.56 21.23
CA ALA A 182 -3.64 -2.09 22.59
C ALA A 182 -5.09 -2.04 23.08
N HIS A 183 -5.75 -3.18 23.16
CA HIS A 183 -7.11 -3.28 23.69
C HIS A 183 -7.09 -3.79 25.13
N ASP A 184 -7.91 -3.17 25.97
CA ASP A 184 -8.41 -3.80 27.17
C ASP A 184 -9.36 -4.92 26.78
N TYR A 185 -9.04 -6.15 27.18
CA TYR A 185 -9.80 -7.34 26.82
C TYR A 185 -11.16 -7.47 27.56
N THR A 186 -11.68 -6.38 28.13
CA THR A 186 -12.90 -6.38 28.93
C THR A 186 -14.17 -6.72 28.15
N ASP A 187 -14.18 -6.52 26.81
CA ASP A 187 -15.33 -6.78 25.95
C ASP A 187 -15.14 -7.97 24.99
N CYS A 188 -14.47 -9.02 25.45
CA CYS A 188 -14.25 -10.20 24.63
C CYS A 188 -15.59 -10.93 24.36
N GLN A 189 -16.06 -10.87 23.13
CA GLN A 189 -17.30 -11.56 22.70
C GLN A 189 -17.05 -13.00 22.24
N ARG A 190 -16.03 -13.67 22.80
CA ARG A 190 -15.65 -15.04 22.46
C ARG A 190 -16.84 -16.02 22.56
N SER A 191 -17.66 -15.87 23.60
CA SER A 191 -18.83 -16.72 23.86
C SER A 191 -19.89 -16.66 22.75
N LEU A 192 -19.92 -15.61 21.92
CA LEU A 192 -20.80 -15.51 20.76
C LEU A 192 -20.30 -16.34 19.56
N MET A 193 -19.02 -16.71 19.56
CA MET A 193 -18.37 -17.38 18.43
C MET A 193 -18.07 -18.85 18.70
N ALA A 194 -17.74 -19.21 19.92
CA ALA A 194 -17.31 -20.56 20.27
C ALA A 194 -17.63 -20.90 21.74
N GLN A 195 -17.80 -22.20 22.02
CA GLN A 195 -17.94 -22.72 23.38
C GLN A 195 -16.58 -22.66 24.10
N ASP A 196 -16.58 -22.78 25.44
CA ASP A 196 -15.37 -22.65 26.26
C ASP A 196 -14.27 -23.67 25.92
N HIS A 197 -14.67 -24.87 25.54
CA HIS A 197 -13.73 -25.95 25.17
C HIS A 197 -13.25 -25.89 23.72
N GLU A 198 -13.87 -25.07 22.84
CA GLU A 198 -13.46 -24.93 21.46
C GLU A 198 -12.31 -23.94 21.30
N ARG A 199 -11.39 -24.21 20.39
CA ARG A 199 -10.35 -23.25 19.97
C ARG A 199 -10.85 -22.40 18.80
N ILE A 200 -10.55 -21.09 18.83
CA ILE A 200 -10.83 -20.22 17.70
C ILE A 200 -9.54 -20.04 16.88
N VAL A 201 -9.61 -20.39 15.62
CA VAL A 201 -8.57 -20.10 14.62
C VAL A 201 -9.06 -18.94 13.77
N THR A 202 -8.32 -17.86 13.73
CA THR A 202 -8.72 -16.65 12.99
C THR A 202 -7.84 -16.41 11.79
N HIS A 203 -8.45 -16.15 10.63
CA HIS A 203 -7.79 -15.68 9.42
C HIS A 203 -8.35 -14.32 9.03
N ILE A 204 -7.47 -13.30 8.92
CA ILE A 204 -7.85 -11.95 8.53
C ILE A 204 -7.07 -11.55 7.28
N SER A 205 -7.77 -11.36 6.15
CA SER A 205 -7.14 -10.86 4.92
C SER A 205 -8.19 -10.39 3.89
N ASN A 206 -7.73 -9.72 2.82
CA ASN A 206 -8.52 -9.67 1.59
C ASN A 206 -8.44 -11.04 0.90
N PHE A 207 -9.59 -11.63 0.56
CA PHE A 207 -9.66 -13.01 0.03
C PHE A 207 -9.26 -13.06 -1.45
N ARG A 208 -7.95 -12.91 -1.69
CA ARG A 208 -7.32 -13.03 -3.02
C ARG A 208 -6.53 -14.31 -3.10
N LYS A 209 -6.30 -14.81 -4.31
CA LYS A 209 -5.55 -16.05 -4.61
C LYS A 209 -4.20 -16.12 -3.87
N VAL A 210 -3.46 -15.00 -3.79
CA VAL A 210 -2.18 -14.91 -3.07
C VAL A 210 -2.30 -15.20 -1.56
N LYS A 211 -3.50 -15.07 -0.98
CA LYS A 211 -3.76 -15.38 0.43
C LYS A 211 -4.09 -16.86 0.69
N ARG A 212 -4.15 -17.66 -0.38
CA ARG A 212 -4.30 -19.12 -0.31
C ARG A 212 -5.48 -19.56 0.56
N ILE A 213 -6.65 -18.93 0.36
CA ILE A 213 -7.83 -19.12 1.20
C ILE A 213 -8.26 -20.59 1.24
N ALA A 214 -8.21 -21.30 0.09
CA ALA A 214 -8.53 -22.72 0.02
C ALA A 214 -7.64 -23.59 0.92
N ASP A 215 -6.35 -23.25 1.04
CA ASP A 215 -5.44 -23.96 1.94
C ASP A 215 -5.76 -23.69 3.42
N VAL A 216 -6.19 -22.47 3.74
CA VAL A 216 -6.62 -22.13 5.12
C VAL A 216 -7.79 -23.02 5.54
N VAL A 217 -8.79 -23.17 4.67
CA VAL A 217 -9.95 -24.06 4.92
C VAL A 217 -9.51 -25.52 5.04
N ALA A 218 -8.68 -26.01 4.11
CA ALA A 218 -8.20 -27.39 4.13
C ALA A 218 -7.34 -27.71 5.37
N ILE A 219 -6.50 -26.77 5.82
CA ILE A 219 -5.72 -26.92 7.05
C ILE A 219 -6.65 -26.93 8.27
N PHE A 220 -7.63 -26.02 8.29
CA PHE A 220 -8.57 -25.97 9.41
C PHE A 220 -9.39 -27.27 9.52
N HIS A 221 -9.87 -27.84 8.43
CA HIS A 221 -10.56 -29.12 8.45
C HIS A 221 -9.72 -30.21 9.15
N LYS A 222 -8.42 -30.31 8.85
CA LYS A 222 -7.52 -31.25 9.53
C LYS A 222 -7.29 -30.93 11.03
N ILE A 223 -7.42 -29.68 11.43
CA ILE A 223 -7.35 -29.29 12.85
C ILE A 223 -8.63 -29.75 13.56
N GLN A 224 -9.79 -29.54 12.94
CA GLN A 224 -11.10 -29.90 13.49
C GLN A 224 -11.28 -31.42 13.70
N GLU A 225 -10.64 -32.24 12.85
CA GLU A 225 -10.58 -33.69 13.04
C GLU A 225 -9.86 -34.11 14.34
N ARG A 226 -9.06 -33.23 14.94
CA ARG A 226 -8.20 -33.55 16.09
C ARG A 226 -8.62 -32.87 17.39
N ILE A 227 -9.17 -31.65 17.27
CA ILE A 227 -9.57 -30.85 18.44
C ILE A 227 -10.85 -30.07 18.12
N PRO A 228 -11.72 -29.85 19.13
CA PRO A 228 -12.86 -28.95 18.97
C PRO A 228 -12.38 -27.53 18.62
N ALA A 229 -12.75 -27.03 17.45
CA ALA A 229 -12.31 -25.72 16.96
C ALA A 229 -13.34 -25.06 16.07
N LYS A 230 -13.27 -23.72 15.98
CA LYS A 230 -14.02 -22.87 15.05
C LYS A 230 -13.07 -22.07 14.18
N LEU A 231 -13.36 -21.95 12.90
CA LEU A 231 -12.66 -21.04 11.99
C LEU A 231 -13.44 -19.74 11.85
N VAL A 232 -12.80 -18.63 12.19
CA VAL A 232 -13.34 -17.29 11.97
C VAL A 232 -12.54 -16.64 10.85
N MET A 233 -13.22 -16.42 9.72
CA MET A 233 -12.64 -15.78 8.55
C MET A 233 -13.15 -14.36 8.42
N VAL A 234 -12.25 -13.37 8.46
CA VAL A 234 -12.56 -11.95 8.40
C VAL A 234 -11.98 -11.34 7.13
N GLY A 235 -12.86 -10.85 6.26
CA GLY A 235 -12.45 -10.17 5.03
C GLY A 235 -13.39 -10.44 3.86
N GLU A 236 -13.07 -9.80 2.76
CA GLU A 236 -13.81 -9.87 1.49
C GLU A 236 -12.85 -10.09 0.33
N GLY A 237 -13.35 -10.65 -0.78
CA GLY A 237 -12.58 -10.81 -2.00
C GLY A 237 -13.05 -11.92 -2.92
N PRO A 238 -12.45 -12.07 -4.11
CA PRO A 238 -12.91 -12.98 -5.16
C PRO A 238 -12.85 -14.48 -4.79
N GLU A 239 -12.10 -14.85 -3.75
CA GLU A 239 -12.00 -16.25 -3.30
C GLU A 239 -13.03 -16.59 -2.20
N ARG A 240 -13.91 -15.66 -1.79
CA ARG A 240 -14.88 -15.88 -0.72
C ARG A 240 -15.88 -16.98 -1.07
N GLU A 241 -16.57 -16.86 -2.19
CA GLU A 241 -17.57 -17.84 -2.64
C GLU A 241 -16.99 -19.26 -2.75
N LYS A 242 -15.77 -19.37 -3.29
CA LYS A 242 -15.08 -20.68 -3.37
C LYS A 242 -14.77 -21.26 -2.00
N ALA A 243 -14.41 -20.42 -1.04
CA ALA A 243 -14.14 -20.86 0.33
C ALA A 243 -15.41 -21.33 1.03
N GLU A 244 -16.54 -20.63 0.84
CA GLU A 244 -17.85 -21.02 1.36
C GLU A 244 -18.28 -22.38 0.80
N ILE A 245 -18.20 -22.58 -0.53
CA ILE A 245 -18.47 -23.88 -1.18
C ILE A 245 -17.57 -25.00 -0.63
N GLN A 246 -16.29 -24.69 -0.43
CA GLN A 246 -15.33 -25.67 0.13
C GLN A 246 -15.69 -26.03 1.58
N CYS A 247 -16.07 -25.07 2.40
CA CYS A 247 -16.52 -25.31 3.77
C CYS A 247 -17.76 -26.24 3.80
N GLU A 248 -18.76 -25.94 2.96
CA GLU A 248 -19.97 -26.78 2.84
C GLU A 248 -19.65 -28.22 2.42
N ALA A 249 -18.70 -28.40 1.50
CA ALA A 249 -18.27 -29.72 1.03
C ALA A 249 -17.51 -30.53 2.09
N LEU A 250 -16.90 -29.88 3.07
CA LEU A 250 -16.09 -30.51 4.12
C LEU A 250 -16.88 -30.72 5.42
N GLY A 251 -18.11 -30.16 5.56
CA GLY A 251 -18.95 -30.23 6.76
C GLY A 251 -18.53 -29.18 7.78
#